data_10823bbcf44b8eb9d440e4c054055520
#
_entry.id   10823bbcf44b8eb9d440e4c054055520
#
_cell.length_a   1.000
_cell.length_b   1.000
_cell.length_c   1.000
_cell.angle_alpha   90.00
_cell.angle_beta   90.00
_cell.angle_gamma   90.00
#
_symmetry.space_group_name_H-M   'P 1'
#
loop_
_entity.id
_entity.type
_entity.pdbx_description
1 polymer ?
#
loop_
_entity_poly.entity_id
_entity_poly.type
_entity_poly.pdbx_seq_one_letter_code
_entity_poly.pdbx_strand_id
1 'polypeptide(L)'
;MRLEIQSTDRIGISQEILSVFAKQSWNLKAVEVTPCFTFVHLEQSTLSVNDIAKVLQAVTGVISISEIALLPIEQRENHLKVLLDRIPDPIIDIDNQGIILAINAATQKLVQKNKSKLPITGLSIDEFIEQKYQTLLTDKAVTHSLIFQGNTYLADITPVVSEHKQVTGAMITLRSMSVVGRQLSLMQTYQAEGVDNIIGNSQSILLLKEQSARFAKLDLPVLISGETGTGKDLLA
;
A
#
# COMPACT_ATOMS: atom_id res chain seq x y z
N MET A 1 -15.58 14.98 -19.94
CA MET A 1 -15.39 16.33 -19.35
C MET A 1 -15.76 16.30 -17.89
N ARG A 2 -14.97 16.93 -17.01
CA ARG A 2 -15.24 17.01 -15.57
C ARG A 2 -15.47 18.46 -15.19
N LEU A 3 -16.51 18.71 -14.41
CA LEU A 3 -16.90 20.05 -14.03
C LEU A 3 -17.02 20.17 -12.51
N GLU A 4 -16.61 21.33 -12.01
CA GLU A 4 -16.87 21.83 -10.67
C GLU A 4 -17.95 22.91 -10.78
N ILE A 5 -19.05 22.76 -10.07
CA ILE A 5 -20.17 23.70 -10.02
C ILE A 5 -20.22 24.21 -8.59
N GLN A 6 -19.85 25.46 -8.42
CA GLN A 6 -19.97 26.18 -7.14
C GLN A 6 -21.37 26.73 -6.99
N SER A 7 -21.99 26.53 -5.84
CA SER A 7 -23.33 27.01 -5.54
C SER A 7 -23.47 27.49 -4.09
N THR A 8 -24.53 28.18 -3.79
CA THR A 8 -24.92 28.49 -2.40
C THR A 8 -25.32 27.20 -1.68
N ASP A 9 -25.01 27.13 -0.39
CA ASP A 9 -25.44 25.98 0.43
C ASP A 9 -26.92 26.15 0.81
N ARG A 10 -27.81 25.49 0.08
CA ARG A 10 -29.25 25.43 0.35
C ARG A 10 -29.81 24.04 0.06
N ILE A 11 -30.86 23.68 0.80
CA ILE A 11 -31.58 22.43 0.60
C ILE A 11 -32.11 22.34 -0.83
N GLY A 12 -31.85 21.24 -1.50
CA GLY A 12 -32.36 20.93 -2.84
C GLY A 12 -31.52 21.46 -4.00
N ILE A 13 -30.47 22.26 -3.78
CA ILE A 13 -29.65 22.82 -4.86
C ILE A 13 -29.04 21.76 -5.76
N SER A 14 -28.49 20.68 -5.16
CA SER A 14 -27.88 19.59 -5.91
C SER A 14 -28.91 18.84 -6.77
N GLN A 15 -30.14 18.66 -6.26
CA GLN A 15 -31.22 18.03 -7.03
C GLN A 15 -31.60 18.92 -8.24
N GLU A 16 -31.70 20.23 -8.06
CA GLU A 16 -32.00 21.15 -9.15
C GLU A 16 -30.92 21.12 -10.23
N ILE A 17 -29.62 21.18 -9.81
CA ILE A 17 -28.47 21.07 -10.71
C ILE A 17 -28.53 19.75 -11.50
N LEU A 18 -28.70 18.61 -10.82
CA LEU A 18 -28.76 17.28 -11.48
C LEU A 18 -29.98 17.13 -12.39
N SER A 19 -31.11 17.77 -12.03
CA SER A 19 -32.31 17.80 -12.88
C SER A 19 -32.07 18.47 -14.23
N VAL A 20 -31.20 19.48 -14.28
CA VAL A 20 -30.80 20.13 -15.54
C VAL A 20 -30.08 19.15 -16.44
N PHE A 21 -29.12 18.39 -15.91
CA PHE A 21 -28.41 17.34 -16.68
C PHE A 21 -29.39 16.31 -17.25
N ALA A 22 -30.33 15.85 -16.43
CA ALA A 22 -31.35 14.88 -16.85
C ALA A 22 -32.26 15.46 -17.96
N LYS A 23 -32.73 16.72 -17.83
CA LYS A 23 -33.58 17.38 -18.85
C LYS A 23 -32.83 17.56 -20.18
N GLN A 24 -31.53 17.76 -20.14
CA GLN A 24 -30.71 17.91 -21.34
C GLN A 24 -30.23 16.55 -21.90
N SER A 25 -30.63 15.45 -21.26
CA SER A 25 -30.14 14.09 -21.61
C SER A 25 -28.62 13.95 -21.60
N TRP A 26 -27.95 14.67 -20.71
CA TRP A 26 -26.52 14.58 -20.52
C TRP A 26 -26.19 13.43 -19.55
N ASN A 27 -25.52 12.41 -20.04
CA ASN A 27 -25.18 11.25 -19.21
C ASN A 27 -24.00 11.56 -18.29
N LEU A 28 -24.16 11.22 -17.00
CA LEU A 28 -23.16 11.40 -15.96
C LEU A 28 -22.51 10.05 -15.61
N LYS A 29 -21.18 9.98 -15.67
CA LYS A 29 -20.39 8.82 -15.21
C LYS A 29 -20.21 8.82 -13.70
N ALA A 30 -20.03 9.99 -13.11
CA ALA A 30 -19.86 10.16 -11.67
C ALA A 30 -20.39 11.51 -11.22
N VAL A 31 -20.84 11.56 -9.97
CA VAL A 31 -21.28 12.76 -9.27
C VAL A 31 -20.73 12.71 -7.85
N GLU A 32 -20.15 13.81 -7.40
CA GLU A 32 -19.74 14.01 -6.01
C GLU A 32 -20.34 15.34 -5.53
N VAL A 33 -20.96 15.33 -4.36
CA VAL A 33 -21.58 16.53 -3.77
C VAL A 33 -20.93 16.80 -2.42
N THR A 34 -20.50 18.04 -2.25
CA THR A 34 -20.00 18.57 -0.97
C THR A 34 -20.74 19.87 -0.66
N PRO A 35 -20.70 20.41 0.55
CA PRO A 35 -21.25 21.73 0.83
C PRO A 35 -20.73 22.77 -0.18
N CYS A 36 -21.62 23.52 -0.79
CA CYS A 36 -21.31 24.53 -1.80
C CYS A 36 -20.74 24.05 -3.15
N PHE A 37 -20.45 22.75 -3.35
CA PHE A 37 -19.91 22.25 -4.60
C PHE A 37 -20.60 20.98 -5.07
N THR A 38 -20.88 20.92 -6.37
CA THR A 38 -21.30 19.71 -7.07
C THR A 38 -20.28 19.43 -8.17
N PHE A 39 -19.65 18.26 -8.10
CA PHE A 39 -18.69 17.81 -9.09
C PHE A 39 -19.36 16.76 -9.97
N VAL A 40 -19.18 16.87 -11.28
CA VAL A 40 -19.78 15.94 -12.23
C VAL A 40 -18.77 15.49 -13.28
N HIS A 41 -18.83 14.23 -13.66
CA HIS A 41 -18.10 13.67 -14.79
C HIS A 41 -19.09 13.33 -15.89
N LEU A 42 -19.08 14.11 -16.98
CA LEU A 42 -19.91 13.88 -18.15
C LEU A 42 -19.26 12.87 -19.09
N GLU A 43 -20.07 11.97 -19.64
CA GLU A 43 -19.63 11.01 -20.64
C GLU A 43 -19.36 11.66 -22.01
N GLN A 44 -20.16 12.68 -22.35
CA GLN A 44 -20.10 13.32 -23.65
C GLN A 44 -18.93 14.31 -23.76
N SER A 45 -18.15 14.21 -24.86
CA SER A 45 -16.97 15.04 -25.12
C SER A 45 -17.22 16.20 -26.08
N THR A 46 -18.44 16.34 -26.64
CA THR A 46 -18.77 17.32 -27.68
C THR A 46 -19.32 18.64 -27.14
N LEU A 47 -19.63 18.71 -25.83
CA LEU A 47 -20.18 19.91 -25.19
C LEU A 47 -19.05 20.85 -24.77
N SER A 48 -19.27 22.16 -24.97
CA SER A 48 -18.39 23.17 -24.38
C SER A 48 -18.83 23.52 -22.94
N VAL A 49 -17.87 23.87 -22.09
CA VAL A 49 -18.14 24.34 -20.73
C VAL A 49 -19.10 25.55 -20.75
N ASN A 50 -18.92 26.42 -21.74
CA ASN A 50 -19.77 27.62 -21.88
C ASN A 50 -21.23 27.29 -22.17
N ASP A 51 -21.52 26.25 -22.95
CA ASP A 51 -22.91 25.86 -23.24
C ASP A 51 -23.56 25.25 -22.01
N ILE A 52 -22.83 24.46 -21.24
CA ILE A 52 -23.31 23.91 -19.98
C ILE A 52 -23.55 25.06 -18.95
N ALA A 53 -22.61 25.99 -18.88
CA ALA A 53 -22.72 27.14 -17.97
C ALA A 53 -23.96 27.99 -18.24
N LYS A 54 -24.28 28.26 -19.50
CA LYS A 54 -25.50 28.99 -19.86
C LYS A 54 -26.77 28.35 -19.33
N VAL A 55 -26.86 27.03 -19.40
CA VAL A 55 -28.03 26.28 -18.95
C VAL A 55 -28.08 26.20 -17.42
N LEU A 56 -26.96 25.94 -16.77
CA LEU A 56 -26.88 25.80 -15.31
C LEU A 56 -27.00 27.15 -14.57
N GLN A 57 -26.64 28.27 -15.17
CA GLN A 57 -26.84 29.61 -14.62
C GLN A 57 -28.32 29.96 -14.42
N ALA A 58 -29.23 29.27 -15.10
CA ALA A 58 -30.67 29.41 -14.85
C ALA A 58 -31.11 28.84 -13.49
N VAL A 59 -30.26 28.00 -12.84
CA VAL A 59 -30.53 27.48 -11.50
C VAL A 59 -30.14 28.52 -10.46
N THR A 60 -31.12 28.98 -9.71
CA THR A 60 -30.91 30.01 -8.67
C THR A 60 -29.91 29.48 -7.61
N GLY A 61 -28.82 30.22 -7.40
CA GLY A 61 -27.80 29.86 -6.41
C GLY A 61 -26.53 29.21 -7.01
N VAL A 62 -26.48 28.92 -8.31
CA VAL A 62 -25.24 28.59 -9.01
C VAL A 62 -24.39 29.86 -9.14
N ILE A 63 -23.13 29.78 -8.68
CA ILE A 63 -22.19 30.90 -8.61
C ILE A 63 -21.22 30.85 -9.77
N SER A 64 -20.55 29.70 -9.94
CA SER A 64 -19.54 29.50 -10.99
C SER A 64 -19.48 28.05 -11.47
N ILE A 65 -18.98 27.86 -12.68
CA ILE A 65 -18.78 26.55 -13.30
C ILE A 65 -17.42 26.57 -13.95
N SER A 66 -16.59 25.59 -13.62
CA SER A 66 -15.25 25.43 -14.15
C SER A 66 -14.96 23.99 -14.55
N GLU A 67 -14.12 23.82 -15.56
CA GLU A 67 -13.59 22.50 -15.92
C GLU A 67 -12.43 22.14 -15.00
N ILE A 68 -12.44 20.90 -14.51
CA ILE A 68 -11.39 20.36 -13.65
C ILE A 68 -10.77 19.13 -14.27
N ALA A 69 -9.51 18.88 -13.97
CA ALA A 69 -8.79 17.72 -14.49
C ALA A 69 -9.29 16.38 -13.91
N LEU A 70 -9.59 16.37 -12.61
CA LEU A 70 -10.02 15.19 -11.84
C LEU A 70 -11.11 15.61 -10.84
N LEU A 71 -12.03 14.70 -10.57
CA LEU A 71 -12.94 14.84 -9.43
C LEU A 71 -12.17 14.69 -8.12
N PRO A 72 -12.63 15.30 -7.00
CA PRO A 72 -11.96 15.17 -5.70
C PRO A 72 -11.76 13.70 -5.26
N ILE A 73 -12.74 12.82 -5.53
CA ILE A 73 -12.62 11.40 -5.25
C ILE A 73 -11.51 10.74 -6.11
N GLU A 74 -11.49 11.02 -7.41
CA GLU A 74 -10.44 10.50 -8.32
C GLU A 74 -9.05 11.00 -7.91
N GLN A 75 -8.95 12.25 -7.47
CA GLN A 75 -7.69 12.83 -6.98
C GLN A 75 -7.22 12.13 -5.71
N ARG A 76 -8.12 11.88 -4.75
CA ARG A 76 -7.81 11.13 -3.52
C ARG A 76 -7.37 9.70 -3.82
N GLU A 77 -8.09 9.00 -4.71
CA GLU A 77 -7.73 7.64 -5.15
C GLU A 77 -6.35 7.59 -5.80
N ASN A 78 -6.05 8.54 -6.69
CA ASN A 78 -4.74 8.63 -7.34
C ASN A 78 -3.62 8.90 -6.33
N HIS A 79 -3.85 9.78 -5.34
CA HIS A 79 -2.87 10.04 -4.29
C HIS A 79 -2.62 8.79 -3.43
N LEU A 80 -3.67 8.08 -3.02
CA LEU A 80 -3.55 6.83 -2.27
C LEU A 80 -2.79 5.77 -3.07
N LYS A 81 -3.09 5.63 -4.35
CA LYS A 81 -2.38 4.71 -5.25
C LYS A 81 -0.89 5.04 -5.32
N VAL A 82 -0.52 6.31 -5.52
CA VAL A 82 0.89 6.74 -5.55
C VAL A 82 1.60 6.45 -4.23
N LEU A 83 0.93 6.63 -3.08
CA LEU A 83 1.48 6.30 -1.78
C LEU A 83 1.71 4.79 -1.62
N LEU A 84 0.73 3.97 -1.99
CA LEU A 84 0.84 2.51 -1.95
C LEU A 84 1.94 2.00 -2.90
N ASP A 85 2.08 2.59 -4.08
CA ASP A 85 3.08 2.20 -5.09
C ASP A 85 4.53 2.50 -4.66
N ARG A 86 4.73 3.38 -3.67
CA ARG A 86 6.05 3.63 -3.06
C ARG A 86 6.49 2.57 -2.05
N ILE A 87 5.55 1.76 -1.56
CA ILE A 87 5.86 0.70 -0.60
C ILE A 87 6.52 -0.46 -1.37
N PRO A 88 7.74 -0.89 -0.97
CA PRO A 88 8.48 -1.92 -1.70
C PRO A 88 7.91 -3.32 -1.50
N ASP A 89 7.19 -3.57 -0.40
CA ASP A 89 6.56 -4.85 -0.13
C ASP A 89 5.24 -4.97 -0.93
N PRO A 90 4.93 -6.15 -1.50
CA PRO A 90 3.65 -6.39 -2.15
C PRO A 90 2.48 -6.22 -1.18
N ILE A 91 1.50 -5.39 -1.58
CA ILE A 91 0.26 -5.15 -0.84
C ILE A 91 -0.92 -5.56 -1.68
N ILE A 92 -1.85 -6.27 -1.07
CA ILE A 92 -3.12 -6.72 -1.65
C ILE A 92 -4.24 -6.33 -0.70
N ASP A 93 -5.25 -5.64 -1.21
CA ASP A 93 -6.47 -5.29 -0.50
C ASP A 93 -7.62 -6.16 -0.99
N ILE A 94 -8.35 -6.80 -0.07
CA ILE A 94 -9.48 -7.67 -0.37
C ILE A 94 -10.73 -7.25 0.40
N ASP A 95 -11.89 -7.50 -0.18
CA ASP A 95 -13.16 -7.36 0.50
C ASP A 95 -13.51 -8.58 1.39
N ASN A 96 -14.69 -8.56 2.01
CA ASN A 96 -15.20 -9.65 2.86
C ASN A 96 -15.59 -10.92 2.09
N GLN A 97 -15.56 -10.90 0.76
CA GLN A 97 -15.78 -12.06 -0.12
C GLN A 97 -14.46 -12.60 -0.70
N GLY A 98 -13.32 -11.97 -0.35
CA GLY A 98 -12.01 -12.35 -0.86
C GLY A 98 -11.74 -11.82 -2.27
N ILE A 99 -12.51 -10.85 -2.74
CA ILE A 99 -12.26 -10.20 -4.04
C ILE A 99 -11.19 -9.14 -3.88
N ILE A 100 -10.21 -9.15 -4.77
CA ILE A 100 -9.11 -8.20 -4.78
C ILE A 100 -9.62 -6.82 -5.23
N LEU A 101 -9.63 -5.86 -4.33
CA LEU A 101 -10.04 -4.49 -4.58
C LEU A 101 -8.90 -3.63 -5.15
N ALA A 102 -7.72 -3.75 -4.56
CA ALA A 102 -6.56 -2.97 -4.96
C ALA A 102 -5.25 -3.74 -4.75
N ILE A 103 -4.24 -3.36 -5.51
CA ILE A 103 -2.86 -3.85 -5.38
C ILE A 103 -1.88 -2.70 -5.62
N ASN A 104 -0.70 -2.77 -5.00
CA ASN A 104 0.37 -1.83 -5.29
C ASN A 104 1.29 -2.30 -6.44
N ALA A 105 2.20 -1.40 -6.86
CA ALA A 105 3.16 -1.67 -7.94
C ALA A 105 4.08 -2.88 -7.65
N ALA A 106 4.39 -3.16 -6.38
CA ALA A 106 5.20 -4.31 -5.99
C ALA A 106 4.45 -5.62 -6.23
N THR A 107 3.17 -5.71 -5.86
CA THR A 107 2.29 -6.85 -6.17
C THR A 107 2.15 -7.04 -7.67
N GLN A 108 1.96 -5.95 -8.41
CA GLN A 108 1.83 -6.01 -9.88
C GLN A 108 3.08 -6.64 -10.52
N LYS A 109 4.29 -6.22 -10.09
CA LYS A 109 5.55 -6.80 -10.55
C LYS A 109 5.69 -8.27 -10.16
N LEU A 110 5.25 -8.65 -8.95
CA LEU A 110 5.28 -10.03 -8.47
C LEU A 110 4.42 -10.94 -9.35
N VAL A 111 3.19 -10.51 -9.64
CA VAL A 111 2.22 -11.25 -10.49
C VAL A 111 2.71 -11.36 -11.93
N GLN A 112 3.28 -10.30 -12.49
CA GLN A 112 3.86 -10.29 -13.85
C GLN A 112 5.03 -11.27 -13.98
N LYS A 113 5.92 -11.32 -12.98
CA LYS A 113 7.06 -12.25 -12.96
C LYS A 113 6.63 -13.71 -13.06
N ASN A 114 5.49 -14.03 -12.47
CA ASN A 114 4.91 -15.38 -12.47
C ASN A 114 3.98 -15.66 -13.67
N LYS A 115 3.99 -14.79 -14.70
CA LYS A 115 3.21 -14.94 -15.96
C LYS A 115 1.69 -14.98 -15.78
N SER A 116 1.16 -14.49 -14.68
CA SER A 116 -0.28 -14.36 -14.49
C SER A 116 -0.83 -13.19 -15.31
N LYS A 117 -2.08 -13.32 -15.77
CA LYS A 117 -2.75 -12.26 -16.54
C LYS A 117 -3.08 -11.08 -15.62
N LEU A 118 -2.82 -9.86 -16.07
CA LEU A 118 -3.27 -8.61 -15.43
C LEU A 118 -4.49 -8.07 -16.18
N PRO A 119 -5.39 -7.33 -15.50
CA PRO A 119 -5.41 -7.00 -14.07
C PRO A 119 -5.95 -8.15 -13.20
N ILE A 120 -5.49 -8.26 -11.95
CA ILE A 120 -6.00 -9.24 -10.97
C ILE A 120 -7.06 -8.62 -10.04
N THR A 121 -7.27 -7.33 -10.10
CA THR A 121 -8.37 -6.64 -9.40
C THR A 121 -9.71 -7.14 -9.92
N GLY A 122 -10.64 -7.40 -9.01
CA GLY A 122 -11.94 -8.02 -9.32
C GLY A 122 -11.93 -9.55 -9.35
N LEU A 123 -10.77 -10.21 -9.24
CA LEU A 123 -10.65 -11.65 -9.12
C LEU A 123 -10.62 -12.07 -7.65
N SER A 124 -10.98 -13.34 -7.39
CA SER A 124 -10.83 -13.92 -6.04
C SER A 124 -9.36 -14.13 -5.69
N ILE A 125 -8.96 -13.80 -4.47
CA ILE A 125 -7.60 -14.05 -3.98
C ILE A 125 -7.30 -15.55 -3.91
N ASP A 126 -8.31 -16.42 -3.76
CA ASP A 126 -8.16 -17.87 -3.74
C ASP A 126 -7.55 -18.44 -5.05
N GLU A 127 -7.56 -17.68 -6.14
CA GLU A 127 -6.86 -18.06 -7.38
C GLU A 127 -5.33 -17.92 -7.26
N PHE A 128 -4.84 -17.19 -6.25
CA PHE A 128 -3.43 -16.83 -6.09
C PHE A 128 -2.80 -17.42 -4.83
N ILE A 129 -3.60 -17.90 -3.87
CA ILE A 129 -3.13 -18.48 -2.60
C ILE A 129 -3.57 -19.93 -2.48
N GLU A 130 -2.86 -20.73 -1.67
CA GLU A 130 -3.24 -22.10 -1.37
C GLU A 130 -4.23 -22.19 -0.19
N GLN A 131 -4.20 -21.22 0.70
CA GLN A 131 -5.13 -21.08 1.81
C GLN A 131 -6.45 -20.48 1.33
N LYS A 132 -7.53 -20.70 2.07
CA LYS A 132 -8.81 -20.05 1.76
C LYS A 132 -8.84 -18.62 2.29
N TYR A 133 -9.44 -17.69 1.54
CA TYR A 133 -9.52 -16.28 1.92
C TYR A 133 -10.16 -16.03 3.30
N GLN A 134 -11.05 -16.91 3.76
CA GLN A 134 -11.68 -16.80 5.08
C GLN A 134 -10.66 -16.80 6.22
N THR A 135 -9.50 -17.42 6.02
CA THR A 135 -8.41 -17.40 7.02
C THR A 135 -7.70 -16.06 7.11
N LEU A 136 -7.90 -15.18 6.11
CA LEU A 136 -7.34 -13.84 6.05
C LEU A 136 -8.26 -12.78 6.69
N LEU A 137 -9.56 -13.12 6.88
CA LEU A 137 -10.54 -12.22 7.49
C LEU A 137 -10.52 -12.41 9.01
N THR A 138 -9.63 -11.71 9.68
CA THR A 138 -9.40 -11.79 11.13
C THR A 138 -9.89 -10.52 11.82
N ASP A 139 -10.26 -10.63 13.11
CA ASP A 139 -10.70 -9.46 13.91
C ASP A 139 -9.54 -8.57 14.37
N LYS A 140 -8.32 -9.07 14.31
CA LYS A 140 -7.08 -8.39 14.74
C LYS A 140 -5.99 -8.58 13.70
N ALA A 141 -5.04 -7.66 13.70
CA ALA A 141 -3.83 -7.82 12.88
C ALA A 141 -3.07 -9.08 13.31
N VAL A 142 -2.72 -9.91 12.33
CA VAL A 142 -2.00 -11.17 12.51
C VAL A 142 -0.88 -11.31 11.48
N THR A 143 0.16 -12.02 11.86
CA THR A 143 1.25 -12.35 10.95
C THR A 143 1.38 -13.88 10.88
N HIS A 144 1.29 -14.44 9.67
CA HIS A 144 1.49 -15.87 9.46
C HIS A 144 2.08 -16.18 8.08
N SER A 145 2.47 -17.43 7.89
CA SER A 145 2.96 -17.89 6.60
C SER A 145 1.83 -18.05 5.60
N LEU A 146 1.99 -17.46 4.42
CA LEU A 146 1.06 -17.53 3.31
C LEU A 146 1.78 -18.00 2.05
N ILE A 147 1.20 -18.95 1.32
CA ILE A 147 1.70 -19.36 0.00
C ILE A 147 0.96 -18.56 -1.05
N PHE A 148 1.67 -17.67 -1.73
CA PHE A 148 1.15 -16.85 -2.83
C PHE A 148 1.85 -17.25 -4.13
N GLN A 149 1.09 -17.72 -5.10
CA GLN A 149 1.59 -18.23 -6.40
C GLN A 149 2.76 -19.24 -6.26
N GLY A 150 2.60 -20.21 -5.34
CA GLY A 150 3.59 -21.28 -5.09
C GLY A 150 4.86 -20.83 -4.36
N ASN A 151 4.93 -19.59 -3.88
CA ASN A 151 6.05 -19.10 -3.07
C ASN A 151 5.58 -18.74 -1.66
N THR A 152 6.40 -19.07 -0.66
CA THR A 152 6.11 -18.80 0.75
C THR A 152 6.52 -17.38 1.13
N TYR A 153 5.57 -16.64 1.73
CA TYR A 153 5.76 -15.30 2.27
C TYR A 153 5.35 -15.25 3.74
N LEU A 154 5.93 -14.35 4.49
CA LEU A 154 5.39 -13.91 5.76
C LEU A 154 4.35 -12.83 5.45
N ALA A 155 3.09 -13.10 5.74
CA ALA A 155 1.98 -12.20 5.45
C ALA A 155 1.55 -11.48 6.73
N ASP A 156 1.65 -10.16 6.72
CA ASP A 156 1.03 -9.30 7.72
C ASP A 156 -0.37 -8.95 7.23
N ILE A 157 -1.38 -9.40 7.94
CA ILE A 157 -2.79 -9.23 7.62
C ILE A 157 -3.40 -8.25 8.61
N THR A 158 -3.94 -7.16 8.09
CA THR A 158 -4.60 -6.12 8.86
C THR A 158 -6.07 -6.05 8.46
N PRO A 159 -7.04 -6.26 9.38
CA PRO A 159 -8.45 -6.17 9.05
C PRO A 159 -8.85 -4.74 8.69
N VAL A 160 -9.69 -4.62 7.68
CA VAL A 160 -10.39 -3.37 7.34
C VAL A 160 -11.75 -3.44 8.02
N VAL A 161 -12.04 -2.45 8.87
CA VAL A 161 -13.27 -2.43 9.67
C VAL A 161 -14.14 -1.22 9.35
N SER A 162 -15.45 -1.41 9.36
CA SER A 162 -16.43 -0.33 9.24
C SER A 162 -16.53 0.49 10.53
N GLU A 163 -17.25 1.61 10.50
CA GLU A 163 -17.59 2.41 11.69
C GLU A 163 -18.30 1.58 12.79
N HIS A 164 -19.03 0.54 12.40
CA HIS A 164 -19.71 -0.38 13.31
C HIS A 164 -18.81 -1.55 13.78
N LYS A 165 -17.49 -1.47 13.58
CA LYS A 165 -16.50 -2.51 13.93
C LYS A 165 -16.74 -3.87 13.27
N GLN A 166 -17.42 -3.90 12.14
CA GLN A 166 -17.55 -5.11 11.33
C GLN A 166 -16.39 -5.20 10.36
N VAL A 167 -15.80 -6.38 10.21
CA VAL A 167 -14.73 -6.64 9.23
C VAL A 167 -15.33 -6.58 7.84
N THR A 168 -14.87 -5.64 7.03
CA THR A 168 -15.32 -5.41 5.66
C THR A 168 -14.31 -5.91 4.63
N GLY A 169 -13.11 -6.29 5.07
CA GLY A 169 -12.04 -6.78 4.21
C GLY A 169 -10.74 -6.93 4.98
N ALA A 170 -9.65 -7.13 4.26
CA ALA A 170 -8.31 -7.22 4.84
C ALA A 170 -7.25 -6.66 3.90
N MET A 171 -6.27 -5.96 4.48
CA MET A 171 -5.05 -5.59 3.80
C MET A 171 -3.95 -6.59 4.12
N ILE A 172 -3.32 -7.15 3.10
CA ILE A 172 -2.30 -8.20 3.18
C ILE A 172 -0.99 -7.63 2.66
N THR A 173 0.05 -7.62 3.49
CA THR A 173 1.41 -7.25 3.09
C THR A 173 2.27 -8.52 3.05
N LEU A 174 2.90 -8.79 1.91
CA LEU A 174 3.73 -10.00 1.71
C LEU A 174 5.21 -9.65 1.87
N ARG A 175 5.88 -10.28 2.84
CA ARG A 175 7.32 -10.15 3.05
C ARG A 175 8.04 -11.43 2.63
N SER A 176 9.02 -11.29 1.75
CA SER A 176 9.85 -12.44 1.36
C SER A 176 10.67 -12.94 2.55
N MET A 177 10.72 -14.26 2.73
CA MET A 177 11.54 -14.90 3.78
C MET A 177 13.02 -14.53 3.69
N SER A 178 13.55 -14.26 2.50
CA SER A 178 14.92 -13.80 2.30
C SER A 178 15.16 -12.37 2.85
N VAL A 179 14.16 -11.50 2.80
CA VAL A 179 14.22 -10.15 3.39
C VAL A 179 14.16 -10.24 4.92
N VAL A 180 13.27 -11.07 5.45
CA VAL A 180 13.16 -11.32 6.90
C VAL A 180 14.45 -11.90 7.46
N GLY A 181 15.05 -12.91 6.79
CA GLY A 181 16.33 -13.48 7.18
C GLY A 181 17.46 -12.46 7.18
N ARG A 182 17.52 -11.56 6.20
CA ARG A 182 18.52 -10.49 6.14
C ARG A 182 18.33 -9.47 7.27
N GLN A 183 17.09 -9.08 7.59
CA GLN A 183 16.81 -8.19 8.71
C GLN A 183 17.18 -8.80 10.05
N LEU A 184 16.90 -10.10 10.26
CA LEU A 184 17.32 -10.83 11.45
C LEU A 184 18.85 -10.92 11.56
N SER A 185 19.56 -11.19 10.45
CA SER A 185 21.02 -11.17 10.44
C SER A 185 21.60 -9.81 10.77
N LEU A 186 21.01 -8.71 10.24
CA LEU A 186 21.42 -7.36 10.58
C LEU A 186 21.16 -7.04 12.07
N MET A 187 20.02 -7.45 12.63
CA MET A 187 19.73 -7.27 14.05
C MET A 187 20.68 -8.09 14.94
N GLN A 188 21.09 -9.29 14.53
CA GLN A 188 22.09 -10.07 15.24
C GLN A 188 23.49 -9.43 15.17
N THR A 189 23.81 -8.76 14.07
CA THR A 189 25.06 -8.01 13.93
C THR A 189 25.07 -6.74 14.80
N TYR A 190 23.90 -6.16 15.12
CA TYR A 190 23.79 -5.00 16.04
C TYR A 190 23.79 -5.41 17.53
N GLN A 191 23.57 -6.67 17.86
CA GLN A 191 23.96 -7.23 19.14
C GLN A 191 25.42 -7.70 19.01
N ALA A 192 26.33 -6.76 18.75
CA ALA A 192 27.77 -6.98 18.88
C ALA A 192 28.01 -7.27 20.36
N GLU A 193 27.85 -8.53 20.72
CA GLU A 193 28.31 -9.10 21.94
C GLU A 193 29.82 -8.91 21.92
N GLY A 194 30.35 -8.06 22.81
CA GLY A 194 31.75 -7.71 22.86
C GLY A 194 32.63 -8.96 23.03
N VAL A 195 33.95 -8.78 22.88
CA VAL A 195 35.00 -9.83 23.02
C VAL A 195 34.80 -10.72 24.26
N ASP A 196 34.04 -10.24 25.25
CA ASP A 196 33.75 -10.96 26.50
C ASP A 196 32.87 -12.19 26.30
N ASN A 197 32.07 -12.26 25.23
CA ASN A 197 31.18 -13.39 24.95
C ASN A 197 31.82 -14.52 24.18
N ILE A 198 33.08 -14.39 23.78
CA ILE A 198 33.84 -15.49 23.17
C ILE A 198 34.08 -16.54 24.23
N ILE A 199 33.50 -17.71 24.04
CA ILE A 199 33.65 -18.87 24.96
C ILE A 199 35.04 -19.47 24.87
N GLY A 200 35.76 -19.51 25.99
CA GLY A 200 37.09 -20.14 26.09
C GLY A 200 37.97 -19.46 27.13
N ASN A 201 38.64 -20.29 27.95
CA ASN A 201 39.55 -19.87 29.03
C ASN A 201 40.99 -20.36 28.81
N SER A 202 41.34 -20.84 27.61
CA SER A 202 42.73 -21.20 27.31
C SER A 202 43.58 -19.93 27.22
N GLN A 203 44.85 -20.06 27.54
CA GLN A 203 45.80 -18.94 27.52
C GLN A 203 45.87 -18.26 26.15
N SER A 204 45.73 -19.02 25.08
CA SER A 204 45.66 -18.50 23.69
C SER A 204 44.39 -17.69 23.43
N ILE A 205 43.24 -18.09 23.94
CA ILE A 205 41.96 -17.32 23.79
C ILE A 205 42.01 -16.02 24.62
N LEU A 206 42.58 -16.06 25.82
CA LEU A 206 42.75 -14.87 26.65
C LEU A 206 43.66 -13.83 25.99
N LEU A 207 44.79 -14.27 25.42
CA LEU A 207 45.71 -13.43 24.66
C LEU A 207 45.01 -12.84 23.41
N LEU A 208 44.21 -13.65 22.69
CA LEU A 208 43.47 -13.21 21.52
C LEU A 208 42.45 -12.12 21.88
N LYS A 209 41.70 -12.29 22.98
CA LYS A 209 40.75 -11.28 23.49
C LYS A 209 41.46 -9.98 23.82
N GLU A 210 42.60 -10.04 24.50
CA GLU A 210 43.38 -8.85 24.85
C GLU A 210 43.93 -8.11 23.62
N GLN A 211 44.43 -8.88 22.62
CA GLN A 211 44.90 -8.30 21.36
C GLN A 211 43.79 -7.66 20.57
N SER A 212 42.64 -8.32 20.44
CA SER A 212 41.46 -7.76 19.75
C SER A 212 41.00 -6.45 20.39
N ALA A 213 40.89 -6.37 21.71
CA ALA A 213 40.55 -5.16 22.43
C ALA A 213 41.60 -4.02 22.28
N ARG A 214 42.85 -4.35 22.05
CA ARG A 214 43.90 -3.40 21.71
C ARG A 214 43.75 -2.86 20.28
N PHE A 215 43.59 -3.75 19.31
CA PHE A 215 43.50 -3.38 17.90
C PHE A 215 42.18 -2.62 17.58
N ALA A 216 41.09 -2.91 18.25
CA ALA A 216 39.82 -2.17 18.13
C ALA A 216 39.93 -0.68 18.47
N LYS A 217 40.99 -0.24 19.20
CA LYS A 217 41.23 1.16 19.52
C LYS A 217 42.15 1.88 18.50
N LEU A 218 42.65 1.15 17.52
CA LEU A 218 43.57 1.69 16.52
C LEU A 218 42.83 1.81 15.18
N ASP A 219 43.03 2.92 14.50
CA ASP A 219 42.47 3.13 13.14
C ASP A 219 43.45 2.51 12.10
N LEU A 220 43.61 1.19 12.19
CA LEU A 220 44.47 0.41 11.31
C LEU A 220 43.72 -0.81 10.76
N PRO A 221 43.99 -1.21 9.50
CA PRO A 221 43.41 -2.43 8.96
C PRO A 221 43.97 -3.66 9.68
N VAL A 222 43.09 -4.55 10.13
CA VAL A 222 43.42 -5.80 10.81
C VAL A 222 43.01 -7.00 9.95
N LEU A 223 43.91 -7.96 9.73
CA LEU A 223 43.63 -9.22 9.07
C LEU A 223 43.45 -10.32 10.11
N ILE A 224 42.24 -10.92 10.12
CA ILE A 224 41.94 -12.08 10.96
C ILE A 224 42.00 -13.34 10.11
N SER A 225 42.93 -14.27 10.46
CA SER A 225 43.11 -15.52 9.76
C SER A 225 42.84 -16.73 10.65
N GLY A 226 42.32 -17.81 10.07
CA GLY A 226 41.99 -19.05 10.77
C GLY A 226 41.14 -19.98 9.92
N GLU A 227 40.95 -21.23 10.34
CA GLU A 227 40.15 -22.23 9.66
C GLU A 227 38.66 -21.85 9.63
N THR A 228 37.89 -22.45 8.71
CA THR A 228 36.43 -22.22 8.64
C THR A 228 35.76 -22.75 9.91
N GLY A 229 34.86 -21.97 10.51
CA GLY A 229 34.13 -22.32 11.73
C GLY A 229 34.86 -22.01 13.06
N THR A 230 36.01 -21.33 13.04
CA THR A 230 36.79 -21.00 14.27
C THR A 230 36.31 -19.70 14.96
N GLY A 231 35.20 -19.08 14.53
CA GLY A 231 34.63 -17.90 15.18
C GLY A 231 35.30 -16.58 14.81
N LYS A 232 35.92 -16.47 13.64
CA LYS A 232 36.56 -15.23 13.18
C LYS A 232 35.58 -14.05 13.14
N ASP A 233 34.33 -14.32 12.79
CA ASP A 233 33.25 -13.31 12.70
C ASP A 233 32.85 -12.75 14.08
N LEU A 234 33.19 -13.45 15.17
CA LEU A 234 32.96 -12.97 16.53
C LEU A 234 34.08 -12.04 17.03
N LEU A 235 35.22 -12.01 16.31
CA LEU A 235 36.35 -11.17 16.63
C LEU A 235 36.39 -9.86 15.83
N ALA A 236 35.65 -9.80 14.71
CA ALA A 236 35.58 -8.67 13.81
C ALA A 236 34.52 -7.65 14.26
#